data_fa8473dccee9e3009a04335206417bcb
#
_entry.id   fa8473dccee9e3009a04335206417bcb
#
_cell.length_a   1.000
_cell.length_b   1.000
_cell.length_c   1.000
_cell.angle_alpha   90.00
_cell.angle_beta   90.00
_cell.angle_gamma   90.00
#
_symmetry.space_group_name_H-M   'P 1'
#
loop_
_entity.id
_entity.type
_entity.pdbx_description
1 polymer ?
#
loop_
_entity_poly.entity_id
_entity_poly.type
_entity_poly.pdbx_seq_one_letter_code
_entity_poly.pdbx_strand_id
1 'polypeptide(L)'
;MKQVKLLLTAIVAAILVSCGTTTQVPITGRKQRLVVSDEQILSLSSDEYSKYMKSAKPSTDAANTAMVKRVGQRLASAVVTYLNAHNMGNEVANYQWEFNLVQDNQVNAWCMPGGKIVVYEGILPVTKDEASLAVVLGHEIAHAVAKHSAERISNSYKQQTAMSVIGGVAGAAGVSSGIQSIASAAIGIGAQAWTSGFSRKQESEADHIGLIFAAMAGYNPDVAVSFWQRMAAVGNSSNSIFSDHPSDEKRIKQIQAWLPEARTYYNPSAAANVSTSPSPAVKSVSLKNLSKTSKK
;
A
#
# COMPACT_ATOMS: atom_id res chain seq x y z
N MET A 1 -19.07 23.08 39.11
CA MET A 1 -17.89 22.27 38.83
C MET A 1 -18.16 21.07 37.90
N LYS A 2 -19.19 20.27 38.08
CA LYS A 2 -19.52 19.14 37.15
C LYS A 2 -19.83 19.63 35.73
N GLN A 3 -20.65 20.70 35.57
CA GLN A 3 -21.01 21.24 34.25
C GLN A 3 -19.78 21.84 33.49
N VAL A 4 -18.87 22.50 34.21
CA VAL A 4 -17.65 23.05 33.59
C VAL A 4 -16.73 21.91 33.11
N LYS A 5 -16.60 20.82 33.87
CA LYS A 5 -15.89 19.64 33.45
C LYS A 5 -16.50 18.98 32.21
N LEU A 6 -17.83 18.88 32.16
CA LEU A 6 -18.56 18.35 31.01
C LEU A 6 -18.35 19.20 29.75
N LEU A 7 -18.41 20.53 29.92
CA LEU A 7 -18.17 21.48 28.82
C LEU A 7 -16.73 21.42 28.30
N LEU A 8 -15.76 21.36 29.20
CA LEU A 8 -14.33 21.18 28.84
C LEU A 8 -14.10 19.84 28.11
N THR A 9 -14.71 18.77 28.59
CA THR A 9 -14.61 17.46 27.94
C THR A 9 -15.24 17.47 26.56
N ALA A 10 -16.38 18.13 26.37
CA ALA A 10 -17.04 18.29 25.07
C ALA A 10 -16.24 19.16 24.11
N ILE A 11 -15.59 20.23 24.61
CA ILE A 11 -14.70 21.09 23.80
C ILE A 11 -13.43 20.34 23.39
N VAL A 12 -12.81 19.60 24.30
CA VAL A 12 -11.65 18.77 23.98
C VAL A 12 -12.01 17.68 22.96
N ALA A 13 -13.16 17.01 23.14
CA ALA A 13 -13.65 16.04 22.17
C ALA A 13 -13.95 16.67 20.79
N ALA A 14 -14.51 17.88 20.76
CA ALA A 14 -14.78 18.60 19.50
C ALA A 14 -13.50 19.05 18.79
N ILE A 15 -12.45 19.45 19.52
CA ILE A 15 -11.14 19.81 18.98
C ILE A 15 -10.44 18.56 18.38
N LEU A 16 -10.53 17.41 19.07
CA LEU A 16 -9.95 16.15 18.58
C LEU A 16 -10.66 15.63 17.32
N VAL A 17 -11.96 15.90 17.17
CA VAL A 17 -12.71 15.59 15.94
C VAL A 17 -12.35 16.55 14.80
N SER A 18 -11.84 17.75 15.09
CA SER A 18 -11.49 18.76 14.08
C SER A 18 -10.12 18.55 13.43
N CYS A 19 -9.19 17.80 14.05
CA CYS A 19 -7.85 17.58 13.49
C CYS A 19 -7.85 16.44 12.47
N GLY A 20 -7.70 16.74 11.19
CA GLY A 20 -7.50 15.76 10.13
C GLY A 20 -7.83 16.34 8.76
N THR A 21 -7.04 15.92 7.76
CA THR A 21 -7.25 16.28 6.36
C THR A 21 -8.26 15.32 5.72
N THR A 22 -9.25 15.85 5.02
CA THR A 22 -10.14 15.03 4.19
C THR A 22 -9.50 14.87 2.82
N THR A 23 -9.24 13.63 2.43
CA THR A 23 -8.71 13.26 1.11
C THR A 23 -9.69 12.39 0.35
N GLN A 24 -9.53 12.34 -0.96
CA GLN A 24 -10.35 11.51 -1.84
C GLN A 24 -9.50 10.39 -2.40
N VAL A 25 -10.00 9.15 -2.29
CA VAL A 25 -9.34 7.96 -2.85
C VAL A 25 -9.45 8.01 -4.38
N PRO A 26 -8.37 7.84 -5.13
CA PRO A 26 -8.39 7.75 -6.58
C PRO A 26 -9.35 6.65 -7.06
N ILE A 27 -9.90 6.80 -8.26
CA ILE A 27 -10.83 5.86 -8.93
C ILE A 27 -12.17 5.77 -8.20
N THR A 28 -12.21 5.38 -6.92
CA THR A 28 -13.48 5.17 -6.17
C THR A 28 -14.13 6.48 -5.72
N GLY A 29 -13.38 7.56 -5.64
CA GLY A 29 -13.89 8.84 -5.16
C GLY A 29 -14.27 8.85 -3.67
N ARG A 30 -13.99 7.76 -2.94
CA ARG A 30 -14.31 7.65 -1.51
C ARG A 30 -13.58 8.72 -0.70
N LYS A 31 -14.30 9.41 0.15
CA LYS A 31 -13.70 10.36 1.09
C LYS A 31 -13.19 9.63 2.33
N GLN A 32 -12.00 9.99 2.76
CA GLN A 32 -11.37 9.51 3.99
C GLN A 32 -10.80 10.68 4.78
N ARG A 33 -10.69 10.52 6.09
CA ARG A 33 -10.16 11.55 6.98
C ARG A 33 -8.93 11.05 7.70
N LEU A 34 -7.78 11.64 7.36
CA LEU A 34 -6.47 11.28 7.86
C LEU A 34 -6.03 12.28 8.93
N VAL A 35 -5.54 11.79 10.06
CA VAL A 35 -4.92 12.60 11.13
C VAL A 35 -3.40 12.57 11.08
N VAL A 36 -2.84 11.65 10.26
CA VAL A 36 -1.40 11.60 9.96
C VAL A 36 -1.14 12.34 8.65
N SER A 37 -0.04 13.07 8.58
CA SER A 37 0.37 13.71 7.33
C SER A 37 1.09 12.72 6.41
N ASP A 38 1.12 13.04 5.10
CA ASP A 38 1.88 12.25 4.13
C ASP A 38 3.37 12.21 4.51
N GLU A 39 3.94 13.35 4.92
CA GLU A 39 5.35 13.44 5.35
C GLU A 39 5.66 12.46 6.51
N GLN A 40 4.80 12.42 7.53
CA GLN A 40 4.97 11.50 8.67
C GLN A 40 4.92 10.04 8.21
N ILE A 41 3.94 9.67 7.39
CA ILE A 41 3.78 8.30 6.89
C ILE A 41 4.96 7.90 6.00
N LEU A 42 5.40 8.78 5.11
CA LEU A 42 6.50 8.50 4.18
C LEU A 42 7.83 8.34 4.92
N SER A 43 8.11 9.19 5.92
CA SER A 43 9.31 9.07 6.75
C SER A 43 9.35 7.73 7.49
N LEU A 44 8.28 7.38 8.20
CA LEU A 44 8.19 6.13 8.95
C LEU A 44 8.28 4.89 8.04
N SER A 45 7.63 4.96 6.88
CA SER A 45 7.66 3.89 5.87
C SER A 45 9.06 3.69 5.30
N SER A 46 9.76 4.79 4.99
CA SER A 46 11.13 4.75 4.48
C SER A 46 12.11 4.14 5.46
N ASP A 47 11.98 4.48 6.75
CA ASP A 47 12.82 3.93 7.82
C ASP A 47 12.62 2.42 7.96
N GLU A 48 11.36 1.97 7.97
CA GLU A 48 11.03 0.56 8.11
C GLU A 48 11.44 -0.25 6.88
N TYR A 49 11.20 0.27 5.69
CA TYR A 49 11.68 -0.33 4.45
C TYR A 49 13.20 -0.48 4.45
N SER A 50 13.93 0.55 4.88
CA SER A 50 15.37 0.53 4.98
C SER A 50 15.89 -0.53 5.96
N LYS A 51 15.20 -0.71 7.09
CA LYS A 51 15.51 -1.78 8.06
C LYS A 51 15.29 -3.15 7.46
N TYR A 52 14.14 -3.36 6.80
CA TYR A 52 13.82 -4.62 6.14
C TYR A 52 14.87 -4.97 5.08
N MET A 53 15.20 -4.04 4.20
CA MET A 53 16.15 -4.28 3.10
C MET A 53 17.59 -4.59 3.57
N LYS A 54 17.97 -4.21 4.80
CA LYS A 54 19.27 -4.61 5.38
C LYS A 54 19.36 -6.11 5.69
N SER A 55 18.23 -6.75 6.00
CA SER A 55 18.15 -8.18 6.33
C SER A 55 17.66 -9.04 5.17
N ALA A 56 16.93 -8.45 4.22
CA ALA A 56 16.41 -9.14 3.06
C ALA A 56 17.54 -9.65 2.15
N LYS A 57 17.37 -10.83 1.59
CA LYS A 57 18.29 -11.40 0.60
C LYS A 57 17.72 -11.14 -0.79
N PRO A 58 18.36 -10.28 -1.61
CA PRO A 58 17.93 -10.09 -2.99
C PRO A 58 17.92 -11.41 -3.76
N SER A 59 16.95 -11.57 -4.65
CA SER A 59 16.93 -12.70 -5.58
C SER A 59 18.16 -12.73 -6.46
N THR A 60 18.67 -13.91 -6.72
CA THR A 60 19.73 -14.17 -7.70
C THR A 60 19.18 -14.48 -9.09
N ASP A 61 17.86 -14.66 -9.22
CA ASP A 61 17.18 -14.87 -10.50
C ASP A 61 17.03 -13.53 -11.25
N ALA A 62 17.94 -13.29 -12.19
CA ALA A 62 17.99 -12.07 -12.97
C ALA A 62 16.75 -11.89 -13.88
N ALA A 63 16.21 -13.00 -14.42
CA ALA A 63 15.04 -12.97 -15.31
C ALA A 63 13.78 -12.57 -14.56
N ASN A 64 13.51 -13.21 -13.43
CA ASN A 64 12.37 -12.88 -12.59
C ASN A 64 12.50 -11.50 -11.94
N THR A 65 13.72 -11.09 -11.55
CA THR A 65 13.98 -9.72 -11.06
C THR A 65 13.67 -8.67 -12.12
N ALA A 66 14.06 -8.91 -13.37
CA ALA A 66 13.75 -8.02 -14.50
C ALA A 66 12.24 -7.97 -14.77
N MET A 67 11.55 -9.10 -14.69
CA MET A 67 10.09 -9.19 -14.82
C MET A 67 9.37 -8.35 -13.73
N VAL A 68 9.73 -8.52 -12.46
CA VAL A 68 9.14 -7.76 -11.34
C VAL A 68 9.33 -6.25 -11.54
N LYS A 69 10.54 -5.82 -11.91
CA LYS A 69 10.83 -4.41 -12.20
C LYS A 69 10.01 -3.88 -13.37
N ARG A 70 9.91 -4.63 -14.46
CA ARG A 70 9.13 -4.23 -15.64
C ARG A 70 7.65 -4.08 -15.32
N VAL A 71 7.06 -5.08 -14.64
CA VAL A 71 5.65 -5.02 -14.23
C VAL A 71 5.41 -3.84 -13.30
N GLY A 72 6.25 -3.67 -12.29
CA GLY A 72 6.14 -2.57 -11.34
C GLY A 72 6.26 -1.19 -12.00
N GLN A 73 7.22 -1.00 -12.90
CA GLN A 73 7.40 0.26 -13.64
C GLN A 73 6.20 0.62 -14.51
N ARG A 74 5.58 -0.36 -15.17
CA ARG A 74 4.36 -0.14 -15.94
C ARG A 74 3.19 0.30 -15.06
N LEU A 75 3.00 -0.37 -13.93
CA LEU A 75 1.97 0.01 -12.95
C LEU A 75 2.23 1.41 -12.38
N ALA A 76 3.47 1.74 -12.01
CA ALA A 76 3.84 3.07 -11.54
C ALA A 76 3.52 4.14 -12.59
N SER A 77 3.83 3.88 -13.87
CA SER A 77 3.49 4.79 -14.98
C SER A 77 1.98 4.97 -15.13
N ALA A 78 1.19 3.91 -14.98
CA ALA A 78 -0.27 3.98 -15.01
C ALA A 78 -0.82 4.84 -13.86
N VAL A 79 -0.30 4.67 -12.64
CA VAL A 79 -0.65 5.50 -11.47
C VAL A 79 -0.35 6.98 -11.73
N VAL A 80 0.87 7.30 -12.17
CA VAL A 80 1.28 8.68 -12.46
C VAL A 80 0.38 9.30 -13.54
N THR A 81 0.09 8.55 -14.59
CA THR A 81 -0.81 8.99 -15.69
C THR A 81 -2.20 9.28 -15.14
N TYR A 82 -2.75 8.39 -14.33
CA TYR A 82 -4.08 8.56 -13.74
C TYR A 82 -4.14 9.80 -12.82
N LEU A 83 -3.18 9.92 -11.90
CA LEU A 83 -3.15 11.03 -10.93
C LEU A 83 -3.04 12.39 -11.64
N ASN A 84 -2.18 12.51 -12.66
CA ASN A 84 -2.05 13.74 -13.44
C ASN A 84 -3.32 14.08 -14.21
N ALA A 85 -4.00 13.09 -14.80
CA ALA A 85 -5.24 13.30 -15.55
C ALA A 85 -6.43 13.73 -14.67
N HIS A 86 -6.38 13.46 -13.35
CA HIS A 86 -7.47 13.70 -12.41
C HIS A 86 -7.18 14.80 -11.38
N ASN A 87 -6.28 15.74 -11.70
CA ASN A 87 -5.89 16.86 -10.83
C ASN A 87 -5.31 16.43 -9.46
N MET A 88 -4.72 15.24 -9.40
CA MET A 88 -4.02 14.69 -8.22
C MET A 88 -2.49 14.67 -8.44
N GLY A 89 -1.96 15.48 -9.35
CA GLY A 89 -0.53 15.50 -9.70
C GLY A 89 0.39 15.80 -8.52
N ASN A 90 -0.08 16.55 -7.52
CA ASN A 90 0.68 16.82 -6.30
C ASN A 90 1.01 15.50 -5.53
N GLU A 91 0.18 14.47 -5.63
CA GLU A 91 0.41 13.17 -4.98
C GLU A 91 1.57 12.41 -5.64
N VAL A 92 1.90 12.70 -6.90
CA VAL A 92 3.00 12.03 -7.62
C VAL A 92 4.34 12.23 -6.91
N ALA A 93 4.57 13.39 -6.29
CA ALA A 93 5.79 13.68 -5.55
C ALA A 93 6.01 12.77 -4.32
N ASN A 94 4.94 12.15 -3.82
CA ASN A 94 4.99 11.23 -2.68
C ASN A 94 5.57 9.85 -3.04
N TYR A 95 5.73 9.54 -4.34
CA TYR A 95 6.18 8.21 -4.77
C TYR A 95 7.65 8.22 -5.22
N GLN A 96 8.44 7.39 -4.55
CA GLN A 96 9.80 7.03 -4.94
C GLN A 96 9.82 5.52 -5.20
N TRP A 97 9.35 5.12 -6.38
CA TRP A 97 9.11 3.74 -6.74
C TRP A 97 10.38 2.88 -6.69
N GLU A 98 10.30 1.78 -5.95
CA GLU A 98 11.33 0.74 -5.90
C GLU A 98 10.67 -0.64 -5.99
N PHE A 99 11.26 -1.53 -6.78
CA PHE A 99 10.73 -2.87 -7.04
C PHE A 99 11.83 -3.90 -6.77
N ASN A 100 11.60 -4.76 -5.78
CA ASN A 100 12.57 -5.73 -5.34
C ASN A 100 11.98 -7.13 -5.34
N LEU A 101 12.74 -8.10 -5.88
CA LEU A 101 12.48 -9.52 -5.70
C LEU A 101 13.46 -10.04 -4.65
N VAL A 102 12.94 -10.73 -3.64
CA VAL A 102 13.75 -11.27 -2.53
C VAL A 102 13.58 -12.79 -2.40
N GLN A 103 14.64 -13.44 -1.91
CA GLN A 103 14.66 -14.88 -1.62
C GLN A 103 13.83 -15.15 -0.35
N ASP A 104 12.56 -15.42 -0.56
CA ASP A 104 11.64 -15.86 0.48
C ASP A 104 10.61 -16.81 -0.14
N ASN A 105 10.36 -17.94 0.52
CA ASN A 105 9.44 -18.97 0.04
C ASN A 105 7.98 -18.67 0.37
N GLN A 106 7.70 -17.61 1.12
CA GLN A 106 6.33 -17.19 1.39
C GLN A 106 5.65 -16.74 0.10
N VAL A 107 4.39 -17.11 -0.06
CA VAL A 107 3.54 -16.64 -1.17
C VAL A 107 3.07 -15.24 -0.83
N ASN A 108 3.92 -14.23 -1.00
CA ASN A 108 3.64 -12.87 -0.56
C ASN A 108 4.27 -11.80 -1.47
N ALA A 109 3.66 -10.62 -1.42
CA ALA A 109 4.19 -9.35 -1.92
C ALA A 109 3.59 -8.22 -1.07
N TRP A 110 4.23 -7.05 -1.05
CA TRP A 110 3.70 -5.89 -0.35
C TRP A 110 4.22 -4.58 -0.92
N CYS A 111 3.47 -3.52 -0.71
CA CYS A 111 3.84 -2.14 -1.06
C CYS A 111 3.67 -1.22 0.14
N MET A 112 4.75 -0.60 0.57
CA MET A 112 4.68 0.46 1.59
C MET A 112 4.31 1.82 0.99
N PRO A 113 3.77 2.73 1.81
CA PRO A 113 3.60 4.13 1.42
C PRO A 113 4.88 4.68 0.79
N GLY A 114 4.73 5.48 -0.27
CA GLY A 114 5.87 5.98 -1.04
C GLY A 114 6.33 5.07 -2.18
N GLY A 115 5.66 3.92 -2.41
CA GLY A 115 5.91 3.06 -3.57
C GLY A 115 7.11 2.12 -3.40
N LYS A 116 7.40 1.67 -2.18
CA LYS A 116 8.44 0.69 -1.89
C LYS A 116 7.85 -0.71 -1.94
N ILE A 117 8.16 -1.47 -3.00
CA ILE A 117 7.55 -2.76 -3.31
C ILE A 117 8.56 -3.88 -3.16
N VAL A 118 8.13 -4.92 -2.46
CA VAL A 118 8.87 -6.16 -2.31
C VAL A 118 7.99 -7.32 -2.74
N VAL A 119 8.55 -8.19 -3.56
CA VAL A 119 7.95 -9.43 -4.05
C VAL A 119 8.80 -10.58 -3.54
N TYR A 120 8.18 -11.60 -2.99
CA TYR A 120 8.84 -12.82 -2.56
C TYR A 120 8.87 -13.84 -3.70
N GLU A 121 9.98 -14.57 -3.86
CA GLU A 121 10.09 -15.58 -4.90
C GLU A 121 8.96 -16.62 -4.83
N GLY A 122 8.48 -16.92 -3.62
CA GLY A 122 7.41 -17.88 -3.39
C GLY A 122 6.06 -17.57 -4.05
N ILE A 123 5.80 -16.30 -4.44
CA ILE A 123 4.55 -15.96 -5.14
C ILE A 123 4.60 -16.26 -6.64
N LEU A 124 5.79 -16.32 -7.23
CA LEU A 124 5.97 -16.46 -8.69
C LEU A 124 5.36 -17.75 -9.27
N PRO A 125 5.48 -18.92 -8.63
CA PRO A 125 4.82 -20.14 -9.10
C PRO A 125 3.29 -20.03 -9.15
N VAL A 126 2.68 -19.14 -8.36
CA VAL A 126 1.24 -18.94 -8.29
C VAL A 126 0.79 -17.90 -9.33
N THR A 127 1.54 -16.83 -9.50
CA THR A 127 1.26 -15.81 -10.53
C THR A 127 1.46 -16.40 -11.93
N LYS A 128 2.53 -17.16 -12.17
CA LYS A 128 2.89 -17.83 -13.42
C LYS A 128 3.27 -16.91 -14.58
N ASP A 129 2.70 -15.72 -14.67
CA ASP A 129 2.90 -14.77 -15.76
C ASP A 129 2.85 -13.32 -15.29
N GLU A 130 3.28 -12.39 -16.18
CA GLU A 130 3.31 -10.96 -15.88
C GLU A 130 1.93 -10.37 -15.60
N ALA A 131 0.89 -10.83 -16.29
CA ALA A 131 -0.45 -10.28 -16.13
C ALA A 131 -1.03 -10.62 -14.75
N SER A 132 -0.83 -11.86 -14.29
CA SER A 132 -1.20 -12.26 -12.93
C SER A 132 -0.36 -11.56 -11.87
N LEU A 133 0.95 -11.37 -12.12
CA LEU A 133 1.80 -10.57 -11.23
C LEU A 133 1.34 -9.12 -11.17
N ALA A 134 0.91 -8.55 -12.30
CA ALA A 134 0.37 -7.19 -12.34
C ALA A 134 -0.94 -7.04 -11.53
N VAL A 135 -1.77 -8.08 -11.46
CA VAL A 135 -2.95 -8.09 -10.58
C VAL A 135 -2.53 -7.98 -9.11
N VAL A 136 -1.53 -8.76 -8.69
CA VAL A 136 -1.00 -8.69 -7.30
C VAL A 136 -0.40 -7.32 -7.03
N LEU A 137 0.56 -6.89 -7.85
CA LEU A 137 1.25 -5.63 -7.61
C LEU A 137 0.31 -4.43 -7.76
N GLY A 138 -0.69 -4.52 -8.63
CA GLY A 138 -1.76 -3.52 -8.74
C GLY A 138 -2.55 -3.38 -7.44
N HIS A 139 -2.92 -4.50 -6.81
CA HIS A 139 -3.58 -4.54 -5.51
C HIS A 139 -2.71 -3.90 -4.41
N GLU A 140 -1.43 -4.28 -4.33
CA GLU A 140 -0.50 -3.73 -3.34
C GLU A 140 -0.27 -2.22 -3.55
N ILE A 141 -0.08 -1.79 -4.79
CA ILE A 141 0.04 -0.38 -5.16
C ILE A 141 -1.23 0.39 -4.81
N ALA A 142 -2.41 -0.22 -5.02
CA ALA A 142 -3.69 0.39 -4.69
C ALA A 142 -3.83 0.69 -3.19
N HIS A 143 -3.33 -0.19 -2.30
CA HIS A 143 -3.27 0.11 -0.87
C HIS A 143 -2.45 1.38 -0.56
N ALA A 144 -1.30 1.54 -1.22
CA ALA A 144 -0.46 2.72 -1.05
C ALA A 144 -1.12 3.99 -1.62
N VAL A 145 -1.71 3.89 -2.82
CA VAL A 145 -2.36 5.01 -3.52
C VAL A 145 -3.65 5.45 -2.82
N ALA A 146 -4.42 4.52 -2.29
CA ALA A 146 -5.61 4.78 -1.48
C ALA A 146 -5.26 5.21 -0.04
N LYS A 147 -3.97 5.24 0.33
CA LYS A 147 -3.48 5.63 1.67
C LYS A 147 -4.09 4.77 2.81
N HIS A 148 -4.34 3.48 2.54
CA HIS A 148 -5.01 2.60 3.49
C HIS A 148 -4.25 2.44 4.81
N SER A 149 -2.91 2.43 4.79
CA SER A 149 -2.09 2.41 6.00
C SER A 149 -2.25 3.68 6.83
N ALA A 150 -2.28 4.86 6.18
CA ALA A 150 -2.53 6.14 6.86
C ALA A 150 -3.93 6.20 7.47
N GLU A 151 -4.95 5.69 6.75
CA GLU A 151 -6.33 5.61 7.24
C GLU A 151 -6.42 4.68 8.47
N ARG A 152 -5.77 3.52 8.42
CA ARG A 152 -5.73 2.56 9.53
C ARG A 152 -5.08 3.17 10.78
N ILE A 153 -3.92 3.79 10.64
CA ILE A 153 -3.22 4.49 11.74
C ILE A 153 -4.10 5.61 12.29
N SER A 154 -4.74 6.38 11.42
CA SER A 154 -5.65 7.45 11.81
C SER A 154 -6.86 6.93 12.60
N ASN A 155 -7.42 5.80 12.21
CA ASN A 155 -8.55 5.18 12.90
C ASN A 155 -8.12 4.61 14.25
N SER A 156 -6.96 3.95 14.33
CA SER A 156 -6.40 3.45 15.60
C SER A 156 -6.15 4.60 16.58
N TYR A 157 -5.60 5.72 16.11
CA TYR A 157 -5.38 6.91 16.92
C TYR A 157 -6.69 7.48 17.47
N LYS A 158 -7.72 7.63 16.61
CA LYS A 158 -9.05 8.12 17.04
C LYS A 158 -9.66 7.20 18.08
N GLN A 159 -9.58 5.88 17.89
CA GLN A 159 -10.11 4.88 18.82
C GLN A 159 -9.39 4.95 20.17
N GLN A 160 -8.07 4.99 20.19
CA GLN A 160 -7.27 5.08 21.42
C GLN A 160 -7.56 6.38 22.17
N THR A 161 -7.68 7.51 21.46
CA THR A 161 -8.02 8.79 22.06
C THR A 161 -9.41 8.80 22.67
N ALA A 162 -10.40 8.23 21.97
CA ALA A 162 -11.76 8.11 22.48
C ALA A 162 -11.79 7.26 23.77
N MET A 163 -11.06 6.14 23.81
CA MET A 163 -10.94 5.29 25.01
C MET A 163 -10.26 6.01 26.18
N SER A 164 -9.21 6.78 25.89
CA SER A 164 -8.49 7.57 26.93
C SER A 164 -9.39 8.64 27.56
N VAL A 165 -10.24 9.29 26.75
CA VAL A 165 -11.21 10.28 27.25
C VAL A 165 -12.27 9.60 28.12
N ILE A 166 -12.79 8.45 27.71
CA ILE A 166 -13.79 7.69 28.47
C ILE A 166 -13.19 7.16 29.79
N GLY A 167 -11.92 6.71 29.76
CA GLY A 167 -11.21 6.17 30.92
C GLY A 167 -10.71 7.23 31.90
N GLY A 168 -10.95 8.53 31.65
CA GLY A 168 -10.52 9.63 32.52
C GLY A 168 -9.00 9.86 32.55
N VAL A 169 -8.24 9.22 31.68
CA VAL A 169 -6.78 9.32 31.54
C VAL A 169 -6.44 10.25 30.37
N ALA A 170 -7.04 11.42 30.31
CA ALA A 170 -6.68 12.43 29.32
C ALA A 170 -5.33 13.07 29.72
N GLY A 171 -4.26 12.35 29.52
CA GLY A 171 -2.91 12.90 29.58
C GLY A 171 -2.65 13.78 28.36
N ALA A 172 -2.00 14.93 28.57
CA ALA A 172 -1.67 15.93 27.55
C ALA A 172 -0.57 15.48 26.57
N ALA A 173 -0.57 14.24 26.13
CA ALA A 173 0.30 13.78 25.05
C ALA A 173 -0.23 14.41 23.74
N GLY A 174 0.56 15.28 23.13
CA GLY A 174 0.19 15.94 21.87
C GLY A 174 -0.09 14.93 20.76
N VAL A 175 -0.88 15.33 19.77
CA VAL A 175 -1.28 14.50 18.62
C VAL A 175 -0.07 13.81 17.97
N SER A 176 1.05 14.52 17.82
CA SER A 176 2.29 13.97 17.23
C SER A 176 2.88 12.80 18.02
N SER A 177 2.91 12.87 19.37
CA SER A 177 3.46 11.79 20.20
C SER A 177 2.54 10.57 20.23
N GLY A 178 1.22 10.76 20.23
CA GLY A 178 0.24 9.68 20.13
C GLY A 178 0.28 8.95 18.79
N ILE A 179 0.39 9.67 17.69
CA ILE A 179 0.57 9.08 16.36
C ILE A 179 1.89 8.32 16.29
N GLN A 180 2.96 8.92 16.79
CA GLN A 180 4.29 8.31 16.79
C GLN A 180 4.32 7.02 17.63
N SER A 181 3.62 6.97 18.76
CA SER A 181 3.51 5.74 19.58
C SER A 181 2.71 4.64 18.88
N ILE A 182 1.62 4.96 18.18
CA ILE A 182 0.84 3.99 17.42
C ILE A 182 1.61 3.51 16.19
N ALA A 183 2.25 4.42 15.48
CA ALA A 183 3.10 4.09 14.34
C ALA A 183 4.30 3.24 14.80
N SER A 184 4.93 3.58 15.94
CA SER A 184 6.04 2.79 16.52
C SER A 184 5.58 1.41 16.98
N ALA A 185 4.38 1.27 17.52
CA ALA A 185 3.81 -0.04 17.84
C ALA A 185 3.57 -0.88 16.57
N ALA A 186 3.12 -0.25 15.46
CA ALA A 186 3.03 -0.91 14.16
C ALA A 186 4.42 -1.25 13.59
N ILE A 187 5.42 -0.38 13.76
CA ILE A 187 6.83 -0.59 13.36
C ILE A 187 7.47 -1.74 14.13
N GLY A 188 7.17 -1.90 15.43
CA GLY A 188 7.72 -2.97 16.26
C GLY A 188 7.35 -4.40 15.82
N ILE A 189 6.39 -4.53 14.89
CA ILE A 189 5.93 -5.81 14.33
C ILE A 189 6.56 -6.08 12.94
N GLY A 190 7.36 -5.13 12.41
CA GLY A 190 8.05 -5.25 11.13
C GLY A 190 7.25 -4.76 9.91
N ALA A 191 7.86 -4.89 8.73
CA ALA A 191 7.31 -4.40 7.46
C ALA A 191 5.90 -4.92 7.17
N GLN A 192 5.60 -6.14 7.55
CA GLN A 192 4.31 -6.80 7.35
C GLN A 192 3.17 -6.09 8.09
N ALA A 193 3.43 -5.46 9.23
CA ALA A 193 2.41 -4.70 9.97
C ALA A 193 1.91 -3.46 9.23
N TRP A 194 2.69 -2.94 8.30
CA TRP A 194 2.30 -1.79 7.47
C TRP A 194 1.32 -2.17 6.36
N THR A 195 1.35 -3.41 5.96
CA THR A 195 0.66 -3.94 4.77
C THR A 195 -0.39 -4.98 5.12
N SER A 196 -0.64 -5.25 6.42
CA SER A 196 -1.62 -6.23 6.87
C SER A 196 -2.73 -5.59 7.73
N GLY A 197 -3.78 -6.37 7.98
CA GLY A 197 -4.88 -5.97 8.86
C GLY A 197 -5.79 -4.89 8.27
N PHE A 198 -5.91 -4.83 6.96
CA PHE A 198 -6.87 -3.98 6.27
C PHE A 198 -8.30 -4.50 6.44
N SER A 199 -9.25 -3.57 6.46
CA SER A 199 -10.66 -3.93 6.51
C SER A 199 -11.11 -4.55 5.18
N ARG A 200 -12.15 -5.39 5.21
CA ARG A 200 -12.74 -5.96 3.98
C ARG A 200 -13.14 -4.90 2.93
N LYS A 201 -13.49 -3.69 3.39
CA LYS A 201 -13.81 -2.58 2.50
C LYS A 201 -12.56 -2.07 1.79
N GLN A 202 -11.44 -1.93 2.51
CA GLN A 202 -10.17 -1.51 1.93
C GLN A 202 -9.61 -2.58 0.99
N GLU A 203 -9.78 -3.88 1.31
CA GLU A 203 -9.42 -4.97 0.41
C GLU A 203 -10.21 -4.90 -0.91
N SER A 204 -11.53 -4.77 -0.83
CA SER A 204 -12.39 -4.63 -1.99
C SER A 204 -12.06 -3.38 -2.81
N GLU A 205 -11.71 -2.28 -2.16
CA GLU A 205 -11.28 -1.04 -2.81
C GLU A 205 -9.92 -1.22 -3.50
N ALA A 206 -8.97 -1.92 -2.86
CA ALA A 206 -7.66 -2.22 -3.44
C ALA A 206 -7.77 -3.15 -4.66
N ASP A 207 -8.67 -4.12 -4.64
CA ASP A 207 -8.96 -4.97 -5.80
C ASP A 207 -9.49 -4.16 -6.98
N HIS A 208 -10.46 -3.29 -6.75
CA HIS A 208 -11.06 -2.46 -7.79
C HIS A 208 -10.03 -1.52 -8.42
N ILE A 209 -9.33 -0.77 -7.58
CA ILE A 209 -8.29 0.18 -8.03
C ILE A 209 -7.14 -0.55 -8.73
N GLY A 210 -6.66 -1.65 -8.14
CA GLY A 210 -5.55 -2.43 -8.66
C GLY A 210 -5.86 -3.07 -10.02
N LEU A 211 -7.09 -3.55 -10.21
CA LEU A 211 -7.56 -4.09 -11.48
C LEU A 211 -7.53 -3.03 -12.60
N ILE A 212 -7.96 -1.80 -12.29
CA ILE A 212 -7.93 -0.68 -13.24
C ILE A 212 -6.49 -0.28 -13.56
N PHE A 213 -5.60 -0.18 -12.55
CA PHE A 213 -4.19 0.14 -12.80
C PHE A 213 -3.48 -0.94 -13.61
N ALA A 214 -3.79 -2.23 -13.38
CA ALA A 214 -3.25 -3.32 -14.21
C ALA A 214 -3.70 -3.19 -15.67
N ALA A 215 -4.98 -2.88 -15.90
CA ALA A 215 -5.51 -2.65 -17.24
C ALA A 215 -4.85 -1.44 -17.93
N MET A 216 -4.71 -0.30 -17.24
CA MET A 216 -4.01 0.89 -17.73
C MET A 216 -2.53 0.63 -18.04
N ALA A 217 -1.90 -0.26 -17.27
CA ALA A 217 -0.51 -0.69 -17.50
C ALA A 217 -0.35 -1.65 -18.69
N GLY A 218 -1.44 -1.97 -19.39
CA GLY A 218 -1.46 -2.84 -20.57
C GLY A 218 -1.54 -4.33 -20.27
N TYR A 219 -1.93 -4.70 -19.06
CA TYR A 219 -2.18 -6.10 -18.69
C TYR A 219 -3.67 -6.44 -18.80
N ASN A 220 -3.97 -7.59 -19.42
CA ASN A 220 -5.36 -8.03 -19.58
C ASN A 220 -6.03 -8.26 -18.21
N PRO A 221 -7.07 -7.49 -17.84
CA PRO A 221 -7.72 -7.63 -16.53
C PRO A 221 -8.48 -8.95 -16.36
N ASP A 222 -8.82 -9.66 -17.44
CA ASP A 222 -9.57 -10.93 -17.38
C ASP A 222 -8.80 -12.03 -16.64
N VAL A 223 -7.47 -11.95 -16.57
CA VAL A 223 -6.65 -12.93 -15.85
C VAL A 223 -6.87 -12.88 -14.33
N ALA A 224 -7.40 -11.77 -13.80
CA ALA A 224 -7.60 -11.59 -12.36
C ALA A 224 -8.48 -12.70 -11.76
N VAL A 225 -9.55 -13.11 -12.46
CA VAL A 225 -10.45 -14.17 -11.98
C VAL A 225 -9.70 -15.48 -11.80
N SER A 226 -9.02 -15.93 -12.85
CA SER A 226 -8.27 -17.19 -12.81
C SER A 226 -7.09 -17.13 -11.83
N PHE A 227 -6.46 -15.98 -11.69
CA PHE A 227 -5.42 -15.75 -10.69
C PHE A 227 -5.98 -15.93 -9.28
N TRP A 228 -7.06 -15.24 -8.91
CA TRP A 228 -7.64 -15.36 -7.57
C TRP A 228 -8.22 -16.74 -7.27
N GLN A 229 -8.69 -17.48 -8.29
CA GLN A 229 -9.05 -18.90 -8.15
C GLN A 229 -7.83 -19.77 -7.80
N ARG A 230 -6.69 -19.55 -8.47
CA ARG A 230 -5.43 -20.25 -8.14
C ARG A 230 -4.96 -19.90 -6.73
N MET A 231 -5.04 -18.61 -6.39
CA MET A 231 -4.68 -18.14 -5.07
C MET A 231 -5.56 -18.79 -3.99
N ALA A 232 -6.87 -18.88 -4.17
CA ALA A 232 -7.77 -19.57 -3.23
C ALA A 232 -7.41 -21.04 -3.05
N ALA A 233 -6.91 -21.71 -4.09
CA ALA A 233 -6.49 -23.11 -4.04
C ALA A 233 -5.18 -23.33 -3.25
N VAL A 234 -4.33 -22.31 -3.09
CA VAL A 234 -3.12 -22.39 -2.24
C VAL A 234 -3.49 -22.49 -0.75
N GLY A 235 -4.69 -22.03 -0.39
CA GLY A 235 -5.24 -22.14 0.97
C GLY A 235 -4.73 -21.06 1.93
N ASN A 236 -5.38 -20.97 3.08
CA ASN A 236 -5.05 -20.03 4.16
C ASN A 236 -3.87 -20.54 5.01
N SER A 237 -2.71 -20.81 4.39
CA SER A 237 -1.53 -21.07 5.18
C SER A 237 -1.09 -19.78 5.89
N SER A 238 -0.64 -19.89 7.14
CA SER A 238 -0.18 -18.76 7.95
C SER A 238 0.99 -17.97 7.32
N ASN A 239 1.57 -18.48 6.25
CA ASN A 239 2.69 -17.92 5.51
C ASN A 239 2.29 -17.41 4.10
N SER A 240 1.04 -17.07 3.90
CA SER A 240 0.51 -16.62 2.63
C SER A 240 -0.06 -15.21 2.76
N ILE A 241 -0.01 -14.42 1.68
CA ILE A 241 -0.70 -13.13 1.52
C ILE A 241 -2.18 -13.22 1.93
N PHE A 242 -2.78 -14.42 1.94
CA PHE A 242 -4.16 -14.64 2.38
C PHE A 242 -4.38 -14.49 3.87
N SER A 243 -3.36 -14.67 4.72
CA SER A 243 -3.51 -14.36 6.14
C SER A 243 -3.82 -12.88 6.32
N ASP A 244 -3.29 -12.05 5.45
CA ASP A 244 -3.38 -10.59 5.49
C ASP A 244 -4.47 -10.04 4.56
N HIS A 245 -4.76 -10.74 3.44
CA HIS A 245 -5.71 -10.36 2.39
C HIS A 245 -6.65 -11.53 2.03
N PRO A 246 -7.69 -11.82 2.84
CA PRO A 246 -8.53 -13.00 2.66
C PRO A 246 -9.14 -13.09 1.25
N SER A 247 -8.99 -14.24 0.61
CA SER A 247 -9.64 -14.56 -0.66
C SER A 247 -10.87 -15.43 -0.39
N ASP A 248 -12.04 -14.94 -0.79
CA ASP A 248 -13.28 -15.69 -0.73
C ASP A 248 -14.02 -15.61 -2.09
N GLU A 249 -15.03 -16.46 -2.24
CA GLU A 249 -15.88 -16.44 -3.46
C GLU A 249 -16.50 -15.05 -3.72
N LYS A 250 -16.74 -14.28 -2.66
CA LYS A 250 -17.29 -12.94 -2.77
C LYS A 250 -16.29 -12.01 -3.48
N ARG A 251 -14.99 -12.11 -3.15
CA ARG A 251 -13.93 -11.35 -3.82
C ARG A 251 -13.90 -11.64 -5.32
N ILE A 252 -13.93 -12.93 -5.69
CA ILE A 252 -13.94 -13.34 -7.11
C ILE A 252 -15.18 -12.79 -7.84
N LYS A 253 -16.37 -12.88 -7.23
CA LYS A 253 -17.60 -12.31 -7.81
C LYS A 253 -17.53 -10.79 -7.98
N GLN A 254 -16.93 -10.07 -7.03
CA GLN A 254 -16.75 -8.62 -7.13
C GLN A 254 -15.79 -8.27 -8.26
N ILE A 255 -14.65 -8.97 -8.38
CA ILE A 255 -13.70 -8.78 -9.47
C ILE A 255 -14.39 -9.01 -10.83
N GLN A 256 -15.16 -10.10 -10.96
CA GLN A 256 -15.94 -10.36 -12.19
C GLN A 256 -16.89 -9.20 -12.54
N ALA A 257 -17.52 -8.59 -11.53
CA ALA A 257 -18.44 -7.47 -11.75
C ALA A 257 -17.71 -6.19 -12.22
N TRP A 258 -16.42 -6.01 -11.87
CA TRP A 258 -15.62 -4.84 -12.31
C TRP A 258 -14.90 -5.04 -13.65
N LEU A 259 -14.84 -6.27 -14.18
CA LEU A 259 -14.19 -6.52 -15.48
C LEU A 259 -14.71 -5.65 -16.62
N PRO A 260 -16.03 -5.41 -16.80
CA PRO A 260 -16.52 -4.52 -17.86
C PRO A 260 -15.93 -3.11 -17.76
N GLU A 261 -15.84 -2.55 -16.55
CA GLU A 261 -15.21 -1.26 -16.30
C GLU A 261 -13.71 -1.32 -16.58
N ALA A 262 -12.99 -2.29 -16.01
CA ALA A 262 -11.55 -2.43 -16.17
C ALA A 262 -11.14 -2.57 -17.65
N ARG A 263 -11.93 -3.26 -18.46
CA ARG A 263 -11.68 -3.38 -19.91
C ARG A 263 -11.72 -2.04 -20.64
N THR A 264 -12.46 -1.05 -20.14
CA THR A 264 -12.47 0.30 -20.76
C THR A 264 -11.13 1.03 -20.58
N TYR A 265 -10.35 0.65 -19.57
CA TYR A 265 -9.00 1.16 -19.33
C TYR A 265 -7.89 0.32 -19.98
N TYR A 266 -8.24 -0.85 -20.53
CA TYR A 266 -7.25 -1.76 -21.08
C TYR A 266 -6.67 -1.25 -22.40
N ASN A 267 -5.40 -0.94 -22.40
CA ASN A 267 -4.65 -0.53 -23.58
C ASN A 267 -3.40 -1.43 -23.75
N PRO A 268 -3.48 -2.47 -24.59
CA PRO A 268 -2.36 -3.37 -24.83
C PRO A 268 -1.11 -2.67 -25.38
N SER A 269 -1.26 -1.54 -26.06
CA SER A 269 -0.14 -0.75 -26.59
C SER A 269 0.64 -0.01 -25.49
N ALA A 270 0.06 0.21 -24.31
CA ALA A 270 0.77 0.78 -23.16
C ALA A 270 1.92 -0.13 -22.74
N ALA A 271 1.82 -1.43 -22.98
CA ALA A 271 2.88 -2.40 -22.74
C ALA A 271 4.13 -2.18 -23.59
N ALA A 272 4.01 -1.62 -24.79
CA ALA A 272 5.11 -1.38 -25.72
C ALA A 272 5.89 -0.08 -25.42
N ASN A 273 5.24 0.93 -24.85
CA ASN A 273 5.77 2.28 -24.74
C ASN A 273 6.72 2.51 -23.53
N VAL A 274 6.73 1.61 -22.54
CA VAL A 274 7.61 1.76 -21.36
C VAL A 274 9.06 1.37 -21.65
N SER A 275 9.32 0.70 -22.75
CA SER A 275 10.70 0.29 -23.18
C SER A 275 11.59 1.46 -23.61
N THR A 276 11.05 2.66 -23.86
CA THR A 276 11.79 3.78 -24.47
C THR A 276 11.78 5.09 -23.69
N SER A 277 11.01 5.20 -22.61
CA SER A 277 11.02 6.42 -21.79
C SER A 277 11.89 6.25 -20.55
N PRO A 278 12.74 7.24 -20.20
CA PRO A 278 13.47 7.20 -18.94
C PRO A 278 12.43 7.23 -17.81
N SER A 279 12.52 6.24 -16.93
CA SER A 279 11.69 6.16 -15.71
C SER A 279 11.73 7.48 -14.97
N PRO A 280 10.59 8.03 -14.48
CA PRO A 280 10.64 9.16 -13.56
C PRO A 280 11.48 8.73 -12.36
N ALA A 281 12.67 9.33 -12.26
CA ALA A 281 13.70 9.21 -11.22
C ALA A 281 13.65 7.94 -10.33
N VAL A 282 13.88 6.77 -10.91
CA VAL A 282 14.21 5.57 -10.13
C VAL A 282 15.66 5.69 -9.71
N LYS A 283 15.92 6.22 -8.52
CA LYS A 283 17.25 6.15 -7.91
C LYS A 283 17.49 4.69 -7.50
N SER A 284 18.23 3.96 -8.33
CA SER A 284 18.83 2.70 -7.91
C SER A 284 19.88 3.01 -6.84
N VAL A 285 19.53 2.78 -5.57
CA VAL A 285 20.52 2.82 -4.49
C VAL A 285 21.36 1.56 -4.64
N SER A 286 22.55 1.73 -5.26
CA SER A 286 23.57 0.68 -5.25
C SER A 286 24.00 0.47 -3.81
N LEU A 287 23.81 -0.74 -3.28
CA LEU A 287 24.22 -1.16 -1.93
C LEU A 287 25.72 -0.96 -1.62
N LYS A 288 26.53 -0.58 -2.60
CA LYS A 288 27.96 -0.30 -2.42
C LYS A 288 28.29 0.99 -1.67
N ASN A 289 27.35 1.91 -1.48
CA ASN A 289 27.61 3.21 -0.86
C ASN A 289 27.25 3.31 0.64
N LEU A 290 26.66 2.29 1.24
CA LEU A 290 26.29 2.31 2.67
C LEU A 290 27.44 1.91 3.61
N SER A 291 28.60 1.48 3.10
CA SER A 291 29.74 1.06 3.94
C SER A 291 30.76 2.17 4.23
N LYS A 292 30.59 3.40 3.73
CA LYS A 292 31.60 4.47 3.85
C LYS A 292 31.32 5.61 4.83
N THR A 293 30.18 5.61 5.53
CA THR A 293 29.84 6.70 6.49
C THR A 293 29.95 6.31 7.97
N SER A 294 30.58 5.17 8.29
CA SER A 294 30.84 4.78 9.68
C SER A 294 32.34 4.83 10.02
N LYS A 295 32.99 5.95 9.72
CA LYS A 295 34.30 6.31 10.31
C LYS A 295 34.48 7.83 10.17
N LYS A 296 33.92 8.55 11.12
CA LYS A 296 34.48 9.80 11.67
C LYS A 296 33.78 10.11 12.99
#